data_5f77201d8087077640146bc0f7521225
#
_entry.id   5f77201d8087077640146bc0f7521225
#
_cell.length_a   1.000
_cell.length_b   1.000
_cell.length_c   1.000
_cell.angle_alpha   90.00
_cell.angle_beta   90.00
_cell.angle_gamma   90.00
#
_symmetry.space_group_name_H-M   'P 1'
#
loop_
_entity.id
_entity.type
_entity.pdbx_description
1 polymer ?
#
loop_
_entity_poly.entity_id
_entity_poly.type
_entity_poly.pdbx_seq_one_letter_code
_entity_poly.pdbx_strand_id
1 'polypeptide(L)'
;MQEARERIRFQNVSMQFPTAGGPLDVVSDMTFAINQGEFVALVGPSGCGKTTLMNMAAGFVRPTSGRVTLDGKEITGPGPDRGVMFQEYGVFPWLTVEQNIAFGLELKASRVAAGERAAIVERYLKLMGLTDFRKAYPKTLSGGMRQRLALARAYAVHPEFVLMDEPFGALDAQTRSAMHDLLLEILHAEGKTVMLITHSVEEAVYLASKVLVISARPSRIREVIDIPFPYPRERALQETPEFNALRARIHGSVMREYAAQEAQARSKAQG
;
A
#
# COMPACT_ATOMS: atom_id res chain seq x y z
N MET A 1 -26.55 -3.81 -11.94
CA MET A 1 -25.16 -3.95 -11.47
C MET A 1 -24.37 -2.87 -12.21
N GLN A 2 -23.90 -1.81 -11.51
CA GLN A 2 -22.93 -0.90 -12.12
C GLN A 2 -21.65 -1.70 -12.38
N GLU A 3 -21.15 -1.67 -13.61
CA GLU A 3 -19.82 -2.22 -13.90
C GLU A 3 -18.80 -1.59 -12.97
N ALA A 4 -18.03 -2.43 -12.27
CA ALA A 4 -17.03 -1.97 -11.34
C ALA A 4 -15.99 -1.14 -12.13
N ARG A 5 -15.93 0.17 -11.88
CA ARG A 5 -15.01 1.08 -12.58
C ARG A 5 -13.58 0.78 -12.16
N GLU A 6 -12.75 0.39 -13.13
CA GLU A 6 -11.32 0.20 -12.88
C GLU A 6 -10.66 1.52 -12.48
N ARG A 7 -9.95 1.53 -11.32
CA ARG A 7 -9.17 2.66 -10.86
C ARG A 7 -7.74 2.58 -11.40
N ILE A 8 -7.07 1.45 -11.17
CA ILE A 8 -5.74 1.21 -11.70
C ILE A 8 -5.71 -0.13 -12.44
N ARG A 9 -4.98 -0.16 -13.56
CA ARG A 9 -4.80 -1.36 -14.36
C ARG A 9 -3.33 -1.55 -14.72
N PHE A 10 -2.82 -2.73 -14.44
CA PHE A 10 -1.57 -3.27 -14.96
C PHE A 10 -1.91 -4.13 -16.19
N GLN A 11 -1.26 -3.89 -17.31
CA GLN A 11 -1.55 -4.56 -18.57
C GLN A 11 -0.28 -5.10 -19.18
N ASN A 12 -0.09 -6.42 -19.12
CA ASN A 12 1.08 -7.17 -19.62
C ASN A 12 2.42 -6.55 -19.16
N VAL A 13 2.47 -6.14 -17.88
CA VAL A 13 3.60 -5.41 -17.32
C VAL A 13 4.75 -6.35 -17.03
N SER A 14 5.94 -6.02 -17.57
CA SER A 14 7.19 -6.68 -17.20
C SER A 14 8.23 -5.65 -16.78
N MET A 15 9.14 -6.05 -15.90
CA MET A 15 10.21 -5.21 -15.41
C MET A 15 11.53 -5.97 -15.29
N GLN A 16 12.55 -5.43 -15.95
CA GLN A 16 13.93 -5.90 -15.90
C GLN A 16 14.83 -4.79 -15.35
N PHE A 17 15.77 -5.16 -14.49
CA PHE A 17 16.83 -4.25 -14.05
C PHE A 17 18.17 -4.69 -14.60
N PRO A 18 19.01 -3.77 -15.10
CA PRO A 18 20.37 -4.08 -15.51
C PRO A 18 21.20 -4.46 -14.28
N THR A 19 21.95 -5.57 -14.37
CA THR A 19 22.92 -5.98 -13.36
C THR A 19 24.26 -6.33 -14.02
N ALA A 20 25.33 -6.43 -13.23
CA ALA A 20 26.63 -6.84 -13.75
C ALA A 20 26.64 -8.25 -14.41
N GLY A 21 25.69 -9.11 -13.99
CA GLY A 21 25.51 -10.46 -14.55
C GLY A 21 24.48 -10.55 -15.69
N GLY A 22 24.01 -9.41 -16.22
CA GLY A 22 22.95 -9.36 -17.24
C GLY A 22 21.63 -8.85 -16.68
N PRO A 23 20.57 -8.76 -17.51
CA PRO A 23 19.26 -8.27 -17.09
C PRO A 23 18.62 -9.23 -16.07
N LEU A 24 18.10 -8.64 -14.99
CA LEU A 24 17.38 -9.36 -13.94
C LEU A 24 15.87 -9.16 -14.12
N ASP A 25 15.17 -10.23 -14.46
CA ASP A 25 13.71 -10.24 -14.51
C ASP A 25 13.13 -10.16 -13.09
N VAL A 26 12.43 -9.08 -12.79
CA VAL A 26 11.78 -8.87 -11.49
C VAL A 26 10.27 -9.11 -11.57
N VAL A 27 9.62 -8.59 -12.62
CA VAL A 27 8.19 -8.76 -12.89
C VAL A 27 8.03 -9.32 -14.31
N SER A 28 7.15 -10.29 -14.51
CA SER A 28 6.93 -10.93 -15.80
C SER A 28 5.44 -11.05 -16.10
N ASP A 29 5.00 -10.38 -17.17
CA ASP A 29 3.65 -10.45 -17.74
C ASP A 29 2.52 -10.28 -16.69
N MET A 30 2.62 -9.24 -15.89
CA MET A 30 1.67 -8.95 -14.83
C MET A 30 0.44 -8.23 -15.38
N THR A 31 -0.74 -8.84 -15.21
CA THR A 31 -2.02 -8.25 -15.64
C THR A 31 -3.04 -8.37 -14.52
N PHE A 32 -3.50 -7.24 -14.00
CA PHE A 32 -4.59 -7.14 -13.01
C PHE A 32 -5.15 -5.72 -12.97
N ALA A 33 -6.32 -5.58 -12.36
CA ALA A 33 -6.92 -4.28 -12.08
C ALA A 33 -7.35 -4.20 -10.61
N ILE A 34 -7.38 -2.98 -10.09
CA ILE A 34 -7.99 -2.62 -8.81
C ILE A 34 -9.13 -1.66 -9.13
N ASN A 35 -10.34 -1.99 -8.70
CA ASN A 35 -11.51 -1.18 -8.96
C ASN A 35 -11.63 -0.04 -7.93
N GLN A 36 -12.41 0.96 -8.29
CA GLN A 36 -12.71 2.08 -7.41
C GLN A 36 -13.32 1.58 -6.08
N GLY A 37 -12.76 2.02 -4.96
CA GLY A 37 -13.20 1.63 -3.62
C GLY A 37 -12.69 0.25 -3.15
N GLU A 38 -11.98 -0.50 -3.98
CA GLU A 38 -11.35 -1.74 -3.53
C GLU A 38 -10.12 -1.46 -2.66
N PHE A 39 -9.94 -2.30 -1.66
CA PHE A 39 -8.71 -2.41 -0.89
C PHE A 39 -8.03 -3.72 -1.27
N VAL A 40 -6.93 -3.65 -2.00
CA VAL A 40 -6.20 -4.83 -2.49
C VAL A 40 -4.88 -4.97 -1.76
N ALA A 41 -4.64 -6.14 -1.15
CA ALA A 41 -3.36 -6.47 -0.53
C ALA A 41 -2.52 -7.37 -1.44
N LEU A 42 -1.23 -7.06 -1.58
CA LEU A 42 -0.23 -7.87 -2.24
C LEU A 42 0.61 -8.59 -1.19
N VAL A 43 0.60 -9.92 -1.20
CA VAL A 43 1.39 -10.78 -0.31
C VAL A 43 2.29 -11.70 -1.13
N GLY A 44 3.43 -12.08 -0.57
CA GLY A 44 4.38 -12.97 -1.25
C GLY A 44 5.79 -12.84 -0.67
N PRO A 45 6.76 -13.63 -1.15
CA PRO A 45 8.12 -13.66 -0.63
C PRO A 45 8.82 -12.30 -0.64
N SER A 46 9.76 -12.09 0.27
CA SER A 46 10.60 -10.90 0.28
C SER A 46 11.44 -10.84 -1.00
N GLY A 47 11.59 -9.63 -1.57
CA GLY A 47 12.35 -9.41 -2.81
C GLY A 47 11.70 -9.96 -4.07
N CYS A 48 10.46 -10.45 -4.06
CA CYS A 48 9.80 -10.93 -5.27
C CYS A 48 9.39 -9.82 -6.26
N GLY A 49 9.33 -8.54 -5.85
CA GLY A 49 9.00 -7.42 -6.76
C GLY A 49 7.74 -6.64 -6.38
N LYS A 50 7.14 -6.85 -5.21
CA LYS A 50 5.94 -6.12 -4.75
C LYS A 50 6.15 -4.61 -4.72
N THR A 51 7.26 -4.16 -4.12
CA THR A 51 7.64 -2.72 -4.10
C THR A 51 7.88 -2.19 -5.51
N THR A 52 8.37 -3.02 -6.45
CA THR A 52 8.52 -2.63 -7.85
C THR A 52 7.16 -2.38 -8.51
N LEU A 53 6.15 -3.23 -8.26
CA LEU A 53 4.77 -3.01 -8.72
C LEU A 53 4.21 -1.70 -8.15
N MET A 54 4.40 -1.46 -6.85
CA MET A 54 3.96 -0.22 -6.22
C MET A 54 4.67 1.01 -6.82
N ASN A 55 5.97 0.93 -7.05
CA ASN A 55 6.72 2.03 -7.65
C ASN A 55 6.27 2.33 -9.09
N MET A 56 5.85 1.32 -9.86
CA MET A 56 5.23 1.53 -11.17
C MET A 56 3.85 2.21 -11.02
N ALA A 57 3.03 1.79 -10.06
CA ALA A 57 1.74 2.43 -9.76
C ALA A 57 1.91 3.87 -9.28
N ALA A 58 2.96 4.16 -8.50
CA ALA A 58 3.31 5.52 -8.05
C ALA A 58 3.87 6.41 -9.18
N GLY A 59 4.36 5.80 -10.26
CA GLY A 59 5.01 6.49 -11.37
C GLY A 59 6.49 6.80 -11.11
N PHE A 60 7.13 6.14 -10.12
CA PHE A 60 8.56 6.33 -9.83
C PHE A 60 9.45 5.56 -10.80
N VAL A 61 8.95 4.45 -11.34
CA VAL A 61 9.63 3.67 -12.38
C VAL A 61 8.64 3.32 -13.49
N ARG A 62 9.13 3.24 -14.72
CA ARG A 62 8.34 2.78 -15.87
C ARG A 62 8.58 1.29 -16.08
N PRO A 63 7.57 0.51 -16.45
CA PRO A 63 7.77 -0.88 -16.84
C PRO A 63 8.68 -0.99 -18.07
N THR A 64 9.40 -2.10 -18.20
CA THR A 64 10.21 -2.40 -19.41
C THR A 64 9.30 -2.72 -20.59
N SER A 65 8.15 -3.36 -20.32
CA SER A 65 7.08 -3.60 -21.32
C SER A 65 5.72 -3.59 -20.65
N GLY A 66 4.66 -3.44 -21.45
CA GLY A 66 3.32 -3.23 -20.95
C GLY A 66 3.10 -1.81 -20.45
N ARG A 67 2.00 -1.57 -19.73
CA ARG A 67 1.66 -0.25 -19.20
C ARG A 67 0.86 -0.33 -17.92
N VAL A 68 0.94 0.73 -17.12
CA VAL A 68 0.08 0.95 -15.94
C VAL A 68 -0.77 2.18 -16.20
N THR A 69 -2.07 2.07 -15.98
CA THR A 69 -3.01 3.19 -16.18
C THR A 69 -3.76 3.50 -14.89
N LEU A 70 -4.07 4.77 -14.65
CA LEU A 70 -4.97 5.25 -13.60
C LEU A 70 -6.16 5.94 -14.28
N ASP A 71 -7.39 5.49 -14.01
CA ASP A 71 -8.61 5.95 -14.69
C ASP A 71 -8.48 5.97 -16.23
N GLY A 72 -7.84 4.92 -16.79
CA GLY A 72 -7.60 4.77 -18.22
C GLY A 72 -6.45 5.62 -18.79
N LYS A 73 -5.82 6.49 -18.00
CA LYS A 73 -4.67 7.32 -18.41
C LYS A 73 -3.37 6.64 -18.01
N GLU A 74 -2.41 6.54 -18.91
CA GLU A 74 -1.11 5.96 -18.64
C GLU A 74 -0.35 6.76 -17.58
N ILE A 75 0.25 6.04 -16.62
CA ILE A 75 1.10 6.61 -15.57
C ILE A 75 2.49 6.82 -16.16
N THR A 76 2.85 8.08 -16.40
CA THR A 76 4.16 8.46 -16.97
C THR A 76 5.12 9.08 -15.94
N GLY A 77 4.64 9.37 -14.72
CA GLY A 77 5.39 9.95 -13.63
C GLY A 77 4.57 10.08 -12.35
N PRO A 78 5.16 10.55 -11.25
CA PRO A 78 4.43 10.85 -10.02
C PRO A 78 3.35 11.91 -10.23
N GLY A 79 2.26 11.83 -9.45
CA GLY A 79 1.14 12.76 -9.55
C GLY A 79 0.38 12.93 -8.23
N PRO A 80 -0.38 14.04 -8.07
CA PRO A 80 -1.14 14.33 -6.86
C PRO A 80 -2.38 13.43 -6.69
N ASP A 81 -2.73 12.65 -7.69
CA ASP A 81 -3.80 11.67 -7.72
C ASP A 81 -3.46 10.39 -6.95
N ARG A 82 -2.19 10.22 -6.53
CA ARG A 82 -1.67 9.07 -5.79
C ARG A 82 -1.01 9.50 -4.50
N GLY A 83 -1.50 8.95 -3.37
CA GLY A 83 -0.84 9.05 -2.08
C GLY A 83 0.10 7.87 -1.88
N VAL A 84 1.33 8.11 -1.45
CA VAL A 84 2.31 7.05 -1.19
C VAL A 84 2.75 7.08 0.26
N MET A 85 2.66 5.93 0.91
CA MET A 85 3.17 5.70 2.26
C MET A 85 4.30 4.69 2.18
N PHE A 86 5.50 5.14 2.50
CA PHE A 86 6.72 4.33 2.47
C PHE A 86 6.94 3.59 3.78
N GLN A 87 7.70 2.51 3.74
CA GLN A 87 8.08 1.69 4.89
C GLN A 87 8.75 2.51 6.01
N GLU A 88 9.59 3.49 5.68
CA GLU A 88 10.27 4.39 6.61
C GLU A 88 9.47 5.67 6.90
N TYR A 89 8.13 5.61 6.94
CA TYR A 89 7.19 6.71 7.21
C TYR A 89 7.22 7.87 6.20
N GLY A 90 8.35 8.20 5.60
CA GLY A 90 8.52 9.29 4.64
C GLY A 90 8.19 10.69 5.21
N VAL A 91 8.20 10.88 6.52
CA VAL A 91 7.96 12.18 7.16
C VAL A 91 9.22 13.07 7.08
N PHE A 92 9.04 14.37 6.89
CA PHE A 92 10.15 15.31 6.82
C PHE A 92 10.60 15.69 8.24
N PRO A 93 11.82 15.30 8.67
CA PRO A 93 12.27 15.50 10.05
C PRO A 93 12.50 16.97 10.42
N TRP A 94 12.65 17.86 9.45
CA TRP A 94 12.83 19.31 9.61
C TRP A 94 11.54 20.11 9.61
N LEU A 95 10.39 19.48 9.36
CA LEU A 95 9.08 20.11 9.41
C LEU A 95 8.34 19.69 10.68
N THR A 96 7.51 20.58 11.23
CA THR A 96 6.59 20.24 12.32
C THR A 96 5.50 19.28 11.82
N VAL A 97 4.71 18.73 12.74
CA VAL A 97 3.57 17.86 12.42
C VAL A 97 2.60 18.56 11.46
N GLU A 98 2.16 19.78 11.78
CA GLU A 98 1.25 20.54 10.91
C GLU A 98 1.86 20.84 9.54
N GLN A 99 3.14 21.22 9.50
CA GLN A 99 3.85 21.47 8.25
C GLN A 99 4.03 20.22 7.40
N ASN A 100 4.26 19.08 8.03
CA ASN A 100 4.28 17.79 7.33
C ASN A 100 2.95 17.49 6.64
N ILE A 101 1.82 17.72 7.31
CA ILE A 101 0.48 17.51 6.74
C ILE A 101 0.22 18.53 5.63
N ALA A 102 0.58 19.80 5.84
CA ALA A 102 0.38 20.89 4.88
C ALA A 102 1.23 20.75 3.62
N PHE A 103 2.39 20.09 3.70
CA PHE A 103 3.41 20.10 2.64
C PHE A 103 2.85 19.78 1.25
N GLY A 104 2.12 18.66 1.13
CA GLY A 104 1.53 18.26 -0.16
C GLY A 104 0.45 19.22 -0.67
N LEU A 105 -0.25 19.89 0.26
CA LEU A 105 -1.30 20.88 -0.06
C LEU A 105 -0.72 22.19 -0.62
N GLU A 106 0.52 22.51 -0.29
CA GLU A 106 1.20 23.74 -0.69
C GLU A 106 1.93 23.63 -2.04
N LEU A 107 2.11 22.40 -2.55
CA LEU A 107 2.76 22.19 -3.84
C LEU A 107 1.94 22.77 -5.00
N LYS A 108 2.61 23.24 -6.06
CA LYS A 108 1.97 23.77 -7.28
C LYS A 108 1.03 22.75 -7.95
N ALA A 109 1.33 21.46 -7.80
CA ALA A 109 0.51 20.37 -8.33
C ALA A 109 -0.71 20.04 -7.45
N SER A 110 -0.86 20.67 -6.28
CA SER A 110 -2.00 20.45 -5.39
C SER A 110 -3.30 20.86 -6.06
N ARG A 111 -4.32 20.00 -5.93
CA ARG A 111 -5.69 20.28 -6.40
C ARG A 111 -6.52 21.02 -5.35
N VAL A 112 -5.96 21.27 -4.15
CA VAL A 112 -6.66 21.88 -3.02
C VAL A 112 -6.49 23.39 -3.06
N ALA A 113 -7.61 24.11 -2.98
CA ALA A 113 -7.61 25.57 -2.93
C ALA A 113 -6.91 26.10 -1.67
N ALA A 114 -6.19 27.22 -1.80
CA ALA A 114 -5.41 27.78 -0.68
C ALA A 114 -6.25 28.03 0.59
N GLY A 115 -7.50 28.47 0.42
CA GLY A 115 -8.42 28.74 1.54
C GLY A 115 -8.90 27.50 2.30
N GLU A 116 -8.77 26.30 1.70
CA GLU A 116 -9.23 25.04 2.33
C GLU A 116 -8.11 24.33 3.11
N ARG A 117 -6.84 24.68 2.85
CA ARG A 117 -5.67 23.96 3.39
C ARG A 117 -5.64 23.92 4.91
N ALA A 118 -5.92 25.03 5.56
CA ALA A 118 -5.93 25.10 7.03
C ALA A 118 -6.99 24.18 7.64
N ALA A 119 -8.18 24.12 7.05
CA ALA A 119 -9.26 23.25 7.52
C ALA A 119 -8.91 21.77 7.33
N ILE A 120 -8.24 21.41 6.24
CA ILE A 120 -7.77 20.04 5.99
C ILE A 120 -6.70 19.64 7.00
N VAL A 121 -5.72 20.51 7.25
CA VAL A 121 -4.68 20.26 8.27
C VAL A 121 -5.31 20.03 9.64
N GLU A 122 -6.25 20.88 10.04
CA GLU A 122 -6.95 20.77 11.32
C GLU A 122 -7.75 19.45 11.41
N ARG A 123 -8.45 19.08 10.33
CA ARG A 123 -9.18 17.81 10.24
C ARG A 123 -8.26 16.61 10.47
N TYR A 124 -7.11 16.55 9.79
CA TYR A 124 -6.20 15.42 9.93
C TYR A 124 -5.43 15.43 11.25
N LEU A 125 -5.12 16.58 11.83
CA LEU A 125 -4.58 16.66 13.20
C LEU A 125 -5.53 16.01 14.21
N LYS A 126 -6.83 16.32 14.12
CA LYS A 126 -7.87 15.74 15.00
C LYS A 126 -8.06 14.25 14.74
N LEU A 127 -8.24 13.85 13.48
CA LEU A 127 -8.48 12.47 13.08
C LEU A 127 -7.33 11.53 13.53
N MET A 128 -6.10 12.02 13.44
CA MET A 128 -4.90 11.26 13.84
C MET A 128 -4.56 11.38 15.33
N GLY A 129 -5.29 12.20 16.10
CA GLY A 129 -4.97 12.46 17.51
C GLY A 129 -3.63 13.16 17.70
N LEU A 130 -3.27 14.06 16.79
CA LEU A 130 -2.00 14.79 16.78
C LEU A 130 -2.14 16.28 17.10
N THR A 131 -3.30 16.75 17.53
CA THR A 131 -3.60 18.17 17.77
C THR A 131 -2.63 18.79 18.78
N ASP A 132 -2.36 18.12 19.89
CA ASP A 132 -1.46 18.62 20.93
C ASP A 132 0.02 18.61 20.50
N PHE A 133 0.34 17.87 19.43
CA PHE A 133 1.68 17.72 18.87
C PHE A 133 1.89 18.54 17.60
N ARG A 134 0.95 19.44 17.23
CA ARG A 134 0.98 20.18 15.95
C ARG A 134 2.30 20.87 15.65
N LYS A 135 2.94 21.45 16.69
CA LYS A 135 4.24 22.14 16.56
C LYS A 135 5.45 21.25 16.88
N ALA A 136 5.23 20.00 17.24
CA ALA A 136 6.30 19.04 17.51
C ALA A 136 6.98 18.60 16.20
N TYR A 137 8.26 18.23 16.31
CA TYR A 137 9.02 17.64 15.22
C TYR A 137 8.95 16.11 15.26
N PRO A 138 9.05 15.40 14.10
CA PRO A 138 8.94 13.94 14.03
C PRO A 138 9.87 13.18 14.98
N LYS A 139 11.06 13.72 15.28
CA LYS A 139 12.03 13.10 16.19
C LYS A 139 11.53 12.96 17.64
N THR A 140 10.56 13.78 18.06
CA THR A 140 9.98 13.75 19.40
C THR A 140 8.73 12.87 19.50
N LEU A 141 8.25 12.32 18.38
CA LEU A 141 7.06 11.48 18.30
C LEU A 141 7.41 10.00 18.55
N SER A 142 6.44 9.25 19.10
CA SER A 142 6.52 7.79 19.14
C SER A 142 6.43 7.18 17.73
N GLY A 143 6.76 5.88 17.58
CA GLY A 143 6.64 5.16 16.32
C GLY A 143 5.21 5.25 15.73
N GLY A 144 4.19 4.96 16.56
CA GLY A 144 2.79 5.06 16.17
C GLY A 144 2.35 6.48 15.79
N MET A 145 2.85 7.51 16.48
CA MET A 145 2.55 8.89 16.12
C MET A 145 3.20 9.29 14.78
N ARG A 146 4.43 8.85 14.50
CA ARG A 146 5.06 9.06 13.19
C ARG A 146 4.27 8.37 12.08
N GLN A 147 3.74 7.18 12.34
CA GLN A 147 2.89 6.43 11.43
C GLN A 147 1.59 7.20 11.11
N ARG A 148 0.90 7.70 12.16
CA ARG A 148 -0.30 8.53 11.98
C ARG A 148 0.00 9.80 11.19
N LEU A 149 1.15 10.41 11.42
CA LEU A 149 1.59 11.57 10.64
C LEU A 149 1.84 11.23 9.17
N ALA A 150 2.46 10.08 8.86
CA ALA A 150 2.66 9.59 7.50
C ALA A 150 1.32 9.33 6.80
N LEU A 151 0.37 8.73 7.52
CA LEU A 151 -1.00 8.51 7.02
C LEU A 151 -1.70 9.85 6.73
N ALA A 152 -1.65 10.81 7.66
CA ALA A 152 -2.19 12.15 7.46
C ALA A 152 -1.65 12.81 6.19
N ARG A 153 -0.34 12.73 5.97
CA ARG A 153 0.31 13.29 4.77
C ARG A 153 -0.17 12.66 3.47
N ALA A 154 -0.30 11.33 3.46
CA ALA A 154 -0.73 10.58 2.28
C ALA A 154 -2.18 10.90 1.91
N TYR A 155 -3.04 11.11 2.91
CA TYR A 155 -4.48 11.35 2.71
C TYR A 155 -4.86 12.82 2.55
N ALA A 156 -4.12 13.76 3.14
CA ALA A 156 -4.46 15.18 3.14
C ALA A 156 -4.58 15.78 1.73
N VAL A 157 -3.81 15.28 0.76
CA VAL A 157 -3.87 15.74 -0.64
C VAL A 157 -5.07 15.20 -1.42
N HIS A 158 -5.99 14.48 -0.76
CA HIS A 158 -7.17 13.86 -1.36
C HIS A 158 -6.84 13.00 -2.59
N PRO A 159 -5.92 12.03 -2.48
CA PRO A 159 -5.56 11.19 -3.61
C PRO A 159 -6.73 10.29 -4.03
N GLU A 160 -6.77 9.93 -5.30
CA GLU A 160 -7.73 8.95 -5.84
C GLU A 160 -7.34 7.52 -5.51
N PHE A 161 -6.03 7.29 -5.33
CA PHE A 161 -5.43 5.99 -5.09
C PHE A 161 -4.33 6.09 -4.02
N VAL A 162 -4.36 5.21 -3.03
CA VAL A 162 -3.38 5.18 -1.93
C VAL A 162 -2.53 3.91 -2.02
N LEU A 163 -1.23 4.11 -1.97
CA LEU A 163 -0.20 3.07 -2.04
C LEU A 163 0.50 2.97 -0.70
N MET A 164 0.58 1.77 -0.14
CA MET A 164 1.19 1.53 1.17
C MET A 164 2.19 0.37 1.08
N ASP A 165 3.46 0.62 1.44
CA ASP A 165 4.51 -0.40 1.49
C ASP A 165 4.87 -0.74 2.93
N GLU A 166 4.42 -1.89 3.40
CA GLU A 166 4.65 -2.42 4.75
C GLU A 166 4.41 -1.39 5.88
N PRO A 167 3.28 -0.67 5.86
CA PRO A 167 3.08 0.50 6.69
C PRO A 167 3.11 0.21 8.20
N PHE A 168 2.90 -1.04 8.62
CA PHE A 168 2.75 -1.41 10.02
C PHE A 168 3.90 -2.27 10.56
N GLY A 169 4.90 -2.59 9.73
CA GLY A 169 5.97 -3.53 10.07
C GLY A 169 6.81 -3.15 11.30
N ALA A 170 7.02 -1.85 11.53
CA ALA A 170 7.82 -1.35 12.64
C ALA A 170 7.04 -1.09 13.94
N LEU A 171 5.73 -1.40 13.99
CA LEU A 171 4.87 -1.14 15.14
C LEU A 171 4.77 -2.37 16.06
N ASP A 172 4.68 -2.13 17.38
CA ASP A 172 4.25 -3.15 18.31
C ASP A 172 2.80 -3.61 18.06
N ALA A 173 2.42 -4.77 18.58
CA ALA A 173 1.14 -5.39 18.28
C ALA A 173 -0.08 -4.51 18.66
N GLN A 174 -0.01 -3.82 19.81
CA GLN A 174 -1.14 -2.99 20.27
C GLN A 174 -1.30 -1.73 19.40
N THR A 175 -0.20 -1.04 19.11
CA THR A 175 -0.18 0.13 18.24
C THR A 175 -0.62 -0.24 16.82
N ARG A 176 -0.15 -1.39 16.29
CA ARG A 176 -0.54 -1.91 14.98
C ARG A 176 -2.04 -2.14 14.90
N SER A 177 -2.63 -2.80 15.89
CA SER A 177 -4.08 -3.05 15.94
C SER A 177 -4.88 -1.74 15.93
N ALA A 178 -4.47 -0.74 16.73
CA ALA A 178 -5.11 0.57 16.74
C ALA A 178 -4.98 1.31 15.39
N MET A 179 -3.87 1.12 14.68
CA MET A 179 -3.67 1.69 13.34
C MET A 179 -4.51 1.02 12.27
N HIS A 180 -4.75 -0.29 12.38
CA HIS A 180 -5.66 -1.01 11.48
C HIS A 180 -7.09 -0.47 11.61
N ASP A 181 -7.58 -0.30 12.83
CA ASP A 181 -8.92 0.24 13.09
C ASP A 181 -9.06 1.66 12.54
N LEU A 182 -8.07 2.53 12.80
CA LEU A 182 -8.04 3.89 12.27
C LEU A 182 -8.04 3.91 10.74
N LEU A 183 -7.27 3.02 10.10
CA LEU A 183 -7.23 2.92 8.64
C LEU A 183 -8.59 2.49 8.09
N LEU A 184 -9.24 1.49 8.70
CA LEU A 184 -10.57 1.05 8.28
C LEU A 184 -11.62 2.15 8.45
N GLU A 185 -11.55 2.94 9.52
CA GLU A 185 -12.43 4.10 9.75
C GLU A 185 -12.26 5.15 8.63
N ILE A 186 -11.02 5.51 8.29
CA ILE A 186 -10.73 6.48 7.23
C ILE A 186 -11.21 5.95 5.87
N LEU A 187 -10.93 4.69 5.57
CA LEU A 187 -11.34 4.07 4.32
C LEU A 187 -12.86 4.05 4.14
N HIS A 188 -13.56 3.69 5.22
CA HIS A 188 -15.03 3.69 5.20
C HIS A 188 -15.60 5.11 5.00
N ALA A 189 -15.02 6.11 5.67
CA ALA A 189 -15.45 7.50 5.57
C ALA A 189 -15.15 8.14 4.22
N GLU A 190 -14.05 7.78 3.56
CA GLU A 190 -13.55 8.45 2.35
C GLU A 190 -13.70 7.62 1.06
N GLY A 191 -14.04 6.34 1.14
CA GLY A 191 -14.25 5.46 -0.02
C GLY A 191 -13.03 5.34 -0.95
N LYS A 192 -11.81 5.43 -0.41
CA LYS A 192 -10.58 5.44 -1.22
C LYS A 192 -10.26 4.05 -1.76
N THR A 193 -9.58 4.04 -2.90
CA THR A 193 -8.98 2.83 -3.46
C THR A 193 -7.57 2.65 -2.91
N VAL A 194 -7.22 1.45 -2.45
CA VAL A 194 -5.94 1.21 -1.77
C VAL A 194 -5.23 -0.02 -2.33
N MET A 195 -3.92 0.07 -2.47
CA MET A 195 -3.01 -1.04 -2.69
C MET A 195 -2.03 -1.11 -1.53
N LEU A 196 -2.09 -2.21 -0.78
CA LEU A 196 -1.25 -2.49 0.37
C LEU A 196 -0.23 -3.58 0.02
N ILE A 197 1.03 -3.34 0.31
CA ILE A 197 2.03 -4.39 0.39
C ILE A 197 2.23 -4.76 1.84
N THR A 198 2.12 -6.02 2.17
CA THR A 198 2.40 -6.53 3.50
C THR A 198 2.97 -7.94 3.45
N HIS A 199 3.78 -8.29 4.44
CA HIS A 199 4.20 -9.66 4.69
C HIS A 199 3.28 -10.38 5.71
N SER A 200 2.37 -9.65 6.35
CA SER A 200 1.40 -10.20 7.29
C SER A 200 0.12 -10.64 6.58
N VAL A 201 -0.09 -11.96 6.52
CA VAL A 201 -1.34 -12.52 5.97
C VAL A 201 -2.55 -12.10 6.78
N GLU A 202 -2.39 -11.94 8.11
CA GLU A 202 -3.45 -11.47 9.00
C GLU A 202 -3.90 -10.05 8.65
N GLU A 203 -2.94 -9.13 8.42
CA GLU A 203 -3.24 -7.77 7.94
C GLU A 203 -3.98 -7.79 6.60
N ALA A 204 -3.50 -8.62 5.66
CA ALA A 204 -4.11 -8.73 4.34
C ALA A 204 -5.58 -9.20 4.43
N VAL A 205 -5.87 -10.21 5.26
CA VAL A 205 -7.25 -10.70 5.46
C VAL A 205 -8.10 -9.70 6.23
N TYR A 206 -7.54 -9.02 7.23
CA TYR A 206 -8.30 -8.08 8.07
C TYR A 206 -8.61 -6.77 7.36
N LEU A 207 -7.70 -6.26 6.52
CA LEU A 207 -7.83 -4.93 5.91
C LEU A 207 -8.38 -4.98 4.48
N ALA A 208 -8.01 -5.97 3.68
CA ALA A 208 -8.29 -5.95 2.25
C ALA A 208 -9.63 -6.57 1.87
N SER A 209 -10.24 -6.09 0.79
CA SER A 209 -11.37 -6.75 0.12
C SER A 209 -10.91 -7.85 -0.84
N LYS A 210 -9.63 -7.81 -1.25
CA LYS A 210 -9.03 -8.78 -2.18
C LYS A 210 -7.53 -8.94 -1.88
N VAL A 211 -7.03 -10.17 -1.95
CA VAL A 211 -5.61 -10.48 -1.77
C VAL A 211 -5.05 -11.06 -3.05
N LEU A 212 -3.93 -10.51 -3.51
CA LEU A 212 -3.12 -11.03 -4.61
C LEU A 212 -1.91 -11.74 -4.02
N VAL A 213 -1.80 -13.04 -4.23
CA VAL A 213 -0.60 -13.81 -3.88
C VAL A 213 0.37 -13.71 -5.05
N ILE A 214 1.54 -13.14 -4.78
CA ILE A 214 2.61 -12.90 -5.76
C ILE A 214 3.66 -13.99 -5.65
N SER A 215 4.05 -14.55 -6.80
CA SER A 215 5.07 -15.62 -6.86
C SER A 215 6.47 -15.13 -6.51
N ALA A 216 7.37 -16.07 -6.27
CA ALA A 216 8.80 -15.83 -6.33
C ALA A 216 9.21 -15.20 -7.67
N ARG A 217 10.42 -14.58 -7.69
CA ARG A 217 10.95 -13.87 -8.88
C ARG A 217 11.25 -14.81 -10.04
N PRO A 218 10.90 -14.45 -11.30
CA PRO A 218 10.16 -13.25 -11.71
C PRO A 218 8.70 -13.31 -11.26
N SER A 219 8.22 -12.19 -10.66
CA SER A 219 6.91 -12.17 -10.02
C SER A 219 5.77 -12.27 -11.04
N ARG A 220 4.76 -13.07 -10.66
CA ARG A 220 3.49 -13.24 -11.36
C ARG A 220 2.37 -13.34 -10.32
N ILE A 221 1.13 -13.11 -10.72
CA ILE A 221 -0.01 -13.43 -9.86
C ILE A 221 -0.15 -14.96 -9.81
N ARG A 222 -0.09 -15.51 -8.60
CA ARG A 222 -0.35 -16.95 -8.35
C ARG A 222 -1.79 -17.22 -8.04
N GLU A 223 -2.39 -16.37 -7.24
CA GLU A 223 -3.77 -16.55 -6.81
C GLU A 223 -4.38 -15.17 -6.55
N VAL A 224 -5.66 -15.03 -6.89
CA VAL A 224 -6.50 -13.89 -6.54
C VAL A 224 -7.57 -14.39 -5.60
N ILE A 225 -7.68 -13.81 -4.41
CA ILE A 225 -8.57 -14.28 -3.35
C ILE A 225 -9.45 -13.11 -2.92
N ASP A 226 -10.75 -13.22 -3.14
CA ASP A 226 -11.72 -12.27 -2.60
C ASP A 226 -11.92 -12.54 -1.10
N ILE A 227 -11.99 -11.47 -0.32
CA ILE A 227 -12.21 -11.53 1.13
C ILE A 227 -13.70 -11.26 1.39
N PRO A 228 -14.47 -12.26 1.82
CA PRO A 228 -15.93 -12.17 1.88
C PRO A 228 -16.46 -11.43 3.12
N PHE A 229 -15.58 -10.75 3.86
CA PHE A 229 -15.98 -10.03 5.07
C PHE A 229 -16.35 -8.59 4.73
N PRO A 230 -17.60 -8.15 5.03
CA PRO A 230 -18.03 -6.78 4.75
C PRO A 230 -17.34 -5.77 5.68
N TYR A 231 -17.38 -4.50 5.28
CA TYR A 231 -17.00 -3.37 6.13
C TYR A 231 -18.24 -2.75 6.78
N PRO A 232 -18.15 -2.16 7.99
CA PRO A 232 -16.95 -2.08 8.83
C PRO A 232 -16.59 -3.44 9.46
N ARG A 233 -15.32 -3.66 9.75
CA ARG A 233 -14.82 -4.88 10.38
C ARG A 233 -14.45 -4.62 11.83
N GLU A 234 -14.93 -5.47 12.72
CA GLU A 234 -14.58 -5.45 14.13
C GLU A 234 -13.46 -6.45 14.44
N ARG A 235 -12.71 -6.21 15.50
CA ARG A 235 -11.58 -7.09 15.91
C ARG A 235 -12.02 -8.53 16.18
N ALA A 236 -13.24 -8.71 16.71
CA ALA A 236 -13.79 -10.04 16.95
C ALA A 236 -13.84 -10.93 15.70
N LEU A 237 -13.86 -10.33 14.48
CA LEU A 237 -13.76 -11.08 13.23
C LEU A 237 -12.50 -11.97 13.19
N GLN A 238 -11.37 -11.51 13.74
CA GLN A 238 -10.10 -12.24 13.70
C GLN A 238 -10.11 -13.53 14.52
N GLU A 239 -11.06 -13.68 15.43
CA GLU A 239 -11.24 -14.88 16.28
C GLU A 239 -12.16 -15.91 15.64
N THR A 240 -12.85 -15.56 14.54
CA THR A 240 -13.81 -16.45 13.88
C THR A 240 -13.13 -17.61 13.14
N PRO A 241 -13.76 -18.79 13.07
CA PRO A 241 -13.24 -19.94 12.30
C PRO A 241 -13.06 -19.61 10.81
N GLU A 242 -13.97 -18.82 10.22
CA GLU A 242 -13.95 -18.42 8.81
C GLU A 242 -12.74 -17.55 8.49
N PHE A 243 -12.43 -16.57 9.36
CA PHE A 243 -11.23 -15.74 9.24
C PHE A 243 -9.96 -16.60 9.33
N ASN A 244 -9.90 -17.46 10.32
CA ASN A 244 -8.73 -18.33 10.53
C ASN A 244 -8.54 -19.34 9.40
N ALA A 245 -9.61 -19.89 8.83
CA ALA A 245 -9.54 -20.78 7.66
C ALA A 245 -8.99 -20.05 6.43
N LEU A 246 -9.48 -18.83 6.16
CA LEU A 246 -9.02 -18.01 5.03
C LEU A 246 -7.55 -17.57 5.21
N ARG A 247 -7.18 -17.15 6.43
CA ARG A 247 -5.79 -16.84 6.78
C ARG A 247 -4.87 -18.03 6.56
N ALA A 248 -5.25 -19.22 7.02
CA ALA A 248 -4.47 -20.45 6.83
C ALA A 248 -4.30 -20.81 5.35
N ARG A 249 -5.35 -20.68 4.53
CA ARG A 249 -5.31 -20.89 3.08
C ARG A 249 -4.30 -19.95 2.42
N ILE A 250 -4.39 -18.64 2.67
CA ILE A 250 -3.49 -17.63 2.08
C ILE A 250 -2.05 -17.85 2.57
N HIS A 251 -1.86 -18.12 3.86
CA HIS A 251 -0.55 -18.45 4.42
C HIS A 251 0.07 -19.66 3.73
N GLY A 252 -0.70 -20.74 3.51
CA GLY A 252 -0.24 -21.91 2.77
C GLY A 252 0.19 -21.59 1.34
N SER A 253 -0.53 -20.72 0.64
CA SER A 253 -0.16 -20.25 -0.71
C SER A 253 1.15 -19.45 -0.70
N VAL A 254 1.31 -18.54 0.26
CA VAL A 254 2.55 -17.74 0.42
C VAL A 254 3.74 -18.63 0.76
N MET A 255 3.57 -19.62 1.65
CA MET A 255 4.65 -20.53 2.03
C MET A 255 5.12 -21.42 0.88
N ARG A 256 4.23 -21.82 -0.03
CA ARG A 256 4.64 -22.52 -1.26
C ARG A 256 5.56 -21.66 -2.14
N GLU A 257 5.30 -20.36 -2.24
CA GLU A 257 6.15 -19.44 -3.01
C GLU A 257 7.50 -19.19 -2.31
N TYR A 258 7.55 -19.15 -0.98
CA TYR A 258 8.82 -19.11 -0.24
C TYR A 258 9.66 -20.38 -0.51
N ALA A 259 9.06 -21.56 -0.45
CA ALA A 259 9.76 -22.82 -0.74
C ALA A 259 10.29 -22.86 -2.20
N ALA A 260 9.51 -22.34 -3.16
CA ALA A 260 9.93 -22.22 -4.55
C ALA A 260 11.14 -21.26 -4.71
N GLN A 261 11.14 -20.14 -4.00
CA GLN A 261 12.25 -19.17 -3.99
C GLN A 261 13.55 -19.78 -3.43
N GLU A 262 13.45 -20.52 -2.32
CA GLU A 262 14.60 -21.21 -1.73
C GLU A 262 15.17 -22.29 -2.65
N ALA A 263 14.31 -23.08 -3.30
CA ALA A 263 14.72 -24.09 -4.26
C ALA A 263 15.49 -23.46 -5.45
N GLN A 264 14.98 -22.33 -5.99
CA GLN A 264 15.67 -21.58 -7.05
C GLN A 264 17.03 -21.03 -6.60
N ALA A 265 17.13 -20.52 -5.37
CA ALA A 265 18.38 -19.99 -4.83
C ALA A 265 19.44 -21.12 -4.68
N ARG A 266 19.04 -22.30 -4.20
CA ARG A 266 19.93 -23.47 -4.07
C ARG A 266 20.43 -23.97 -5.42
N SER A 267 19.56 -24.04 -6.44
CA SER A 267 19.95 -24.45 -7.80
C SER A 267 20.97 -23.50 -8.42
N LYS A 268 20.83 -22.18 -8.21
CA LYS A 268 21.79 -21.17 -8.69
C LYS A 268 23.13 -21.19 -7.96
N ALA A 269 23.20 -21.69 -6.74
CA ALA A 269 24.44 -21.79 -5.97
C ALA A 269 25.25 -23.05 -6.29
N GLN A 270 24.65 -24.03 -6.97
CA GLN A 270 25.26 -25.33 -7.33
C GLN A 270 25.72 -25.40 -8.81
N GLY A 271 25.35 -24.44 -9.63
CA GLY A 271 25.76 -24.31 -11.04
C GLY A 271 26.69 -23.12 -11.24
#